data_c023915f144c15db23c6bb515429740d
#
_entry.id   c023915f144c15db23c6bb515429740d
#
_cell.length_a   1.000
_cell.length_b   1.000
_cell.length_c   1.000
_cell.angle_alpha   90.00
_cell.angle_beta   90.00
_cell.angle_gamma   90.00
#
_symmetry.space_group_name_H-M   'P 1'
#
loop_
_entity.id
_entity.type
_entity.pdbx_description
1 polymer ?
#
loop_
_entity_poly.entity_id
_entity_poly.type
_entity_poly.pdbx_seq_one_letter_code
_entity_poly.pdbx_strand_id
1 'polypeptide(L)'
;MVGTEDGILHRCSVSYNEQYLDNYFGHAGPVYHVRFSPFSPNVFLSCSADWTIKLWHTTKTGGEQRHMLSFQPSDLSDHVSDIRWSPYDANLFGSVTGDGRVQIWNITKMDPQISLVVEPDFTEEEQARFKAADDEIEAQKKAKIEREKEANDPLAMLARQMRRNQNGADAVEEAKQPDFDIEGAEAKLEKAKNLYKSLTCVEFSGNAPIVVVGSADGTVGCYRVKGLDILPLSDQEQLARLETSMFDALSMNDDGVQ
;
A
#
# COMPACT_ATOMS: atom_id res chain seq x y z
N MET A 1 -4.85 8.88 -21.15
CA MET A 1 -4.71 9.44 -19.79
C MET A 1 -3.36 9.04 -19.24
N VAL A 2 -2.64 9.96 -18.57
CA VAL A 2 -1.31 9.73 -18.00
C VAL A 2 -1.33 10.26 -16.56
N GLY A 3 -0.85 9.47 -15.61
CA GLY A 3 -0.59 9.88 -14.23
C GLY A 3 0.87 10.30 -14.06
N THR A 4 1.13 11.27 -13.20
CA THR A 4 2.46 11.83 -12.93
C THR A 4 2.91 11.60 -11.48
N GLU A 5 4.19 11.81 -11.22
CA GLU A 5 4.76 11.78 -9.88
C GLU A 5 4.23 12.89 -8.97
N ASP A 6 3.81 14.01 -9.56
CA ASP A 6 3.23 15.15 -8.83
C ASP A 6 1.76 14.95 -8.41
N GLY A 7 1.17 13.78 -8.69
CA GLY A 7 -0.22 13.48 -8.37
C GLY A 7 -1.23 14.06 -9.35
N ILE A 8 -0.79 14.58 -10.48
CA ILE A 8 -1.66 15.15 -11.52
C ILE A 8 -1.93 14.09 -12.59
N LEU A 9 -3.17 14.05 -13.08
CA LEU A 9 -3.50 13.25 -14.24
C LEU A 9 -3.73 14.17 -15.45
N HIS A 10 -3.16 13.80 -16.58
CA HIS A 10 -3.28 14.54 -17.83
C HIS A 10 -4.04 13.74 -18.89
N ARG A 11 -5.01 14.37 -19.50
CA ARG A 11 -5.65 13.83 -20.71
C ARG A 11 -4.93 14.38 -21.92
N CYS A 12 -4.38 13.48 -22.73
CA CYS A 12 -3.61 13.82 -23.91
C CYS A 12 -4.35 13.38 -25.17
N SER A 13 -4.16 14.12 -26.28
CA SER A 13 -4.57 13.68 -27.60
C SER A 13 -3.44 12.91 -28.28
N VAL A 14 -3.79 11.88 -29.04
CA VAL A 14 -2.83 11.15 -29.87
C VAL A 14 -2.40 11.97 -31.09
N SER A 15 -3.29 12.84 -31.59
CA SER A 15 -3.08 13.62 -32.81
C SER A 15 -2.53 15.03 -32.56
N TYR A 16 -2.61 15.50 -31.32
CA TYR A 16 -2.18 16.84 -30.91
C TYR A 16 -1.37 16.75 -29.62
N ASN A 17 -0.08 17.04 -29.72
CA ASN A 17 0.90 16.81 -28.66
C ASN A 17 1.49 18.10 -28.03
N GLU A 18 1.00 19.27 -28.44
CA GLU A 18 1.53 20.54 -27.94
C GLU A 18 1.01 20.92 -26.54
N GLN A 19 -0.22 20.45 -26.20
CA GLN A 19 -0.85 20.77 -24.92
C GLN A 19 -1.68 19.58 -24.42
N TYR A 20 -1.85 19.53 -23.10
CA TYR A 20 -2.83 18.62 -22.49
C TYR A 20 -4.24 19.10 -22.80
N LEU A 21 -5.14 18.16 -23.03
CA LEU A 21 -6.56 18.48 -23.23
C LEU A 21 -7.22 18.90 -21.92
N ASP A 22 -6.92 18.16 -20.84
CA ASP A 22 -7.47 18.38 -19.51
C ASP A 22 -6.45 17.98 -18.45
N ASN A 23 -6.54 18.63 -17.29
CA ASN A 23 -5.75 18.32 -16.11
C ASN A 23 -6.68 17.98 -14.95
N TYR A 24 -6.38 16.90 -14.21
CA TYR A 24 -7.15 16.42 -13.09
C TYR A 24 -6.29 16.49 -11.83
N PHE A 25 -6.74 17.28 -10.86
CA PHE A 25 -6.02 17.54 -9.61
C PHE A 25 -6.72 16.84 -8.43
N GLY A 26 -5.96 16.24 -7.54
CA GLY A 26 -6.55 15.66 -6.33
C GLY A 26 -5.71 14.65 -5.58
N HIS A 27 -4.75 14.00 -6.21
CA HIS A 27 -3.79 13.16 -5.50
C HIS A 27 -2.66 14.00 -4.90
N ALA A 28 -2.17 13.58 -3.72
CA ALA A 28 -1.07 14.21 -3.00
C ALA A 28 0.27 13.49 -3.20
N GLY A 29 0.31 12.45 -4.01
CA GLY A 29 1.51 11.66 -4.32
C GLY A 29 1.46 11.03 -5.71
N PRO A 30 2.51 10.32 -6.11
CA PRO A 30 2.63 9.67 -7.40
C PRO A 30 1.41 8.82 -7.75
N VAL A 31 0.92 8.94 -8.98
CA VAL A 31 -0.18 8.11 -9.50
C VAL A 31 0.39 6.88 -10.15
N TYR A 32 0.05 5.70 -9.62
CA TYR A 32 0.57 4.44 -10.13
C TYR A 32 -0.23 3.89 -11.29
N HIS A 33 -1.56 3.86 -11.18
CA HIS A 33 -2.43 3.34 -12.23
C HIS A 33 -3.65 4.21 -12.48
N VAL A 34 -4.09 4.19 -13.75
CA VAL A 34 -5.33 4.81 -14.23
C VAL A 34 -6.08 3.77 -15.03
N ARG A 35 -7.35 3.51 -14.69
CA ARG A 35 -8.17 2.48 -15.32
C ARG A 35 -9.55 3.02 -15.68
N PHE A 36 -9.87 3.05 -16.97
CA PHE A 36 -11.22 3.38 -17.43
C PHE A 36 -12.18 2.26 -17.10
N SER A 37 -13.42 2.63 -16.78
CA SER A 37 -14.51 1.66 -16.63
C SER A 37 -14.76 0.92 -17.93
N PRO A 38 -14.92 -0.42 -17.90
CA PRO A 38 -15.31 -1.17 -19.10
C PRO A 38 -16.71 -0.83 -19.58
N PHE A 39 -17.56 -0.24 -18.73
CA PHE A 39 -18.96 0.08 -19.04
C PHE A 39 -19.17 1.55 -19.41
N SER A 40 -18.22 2.44 -19.12
CA SER A 40 -18.32 3.87 -19.43
C SER A 40 -16.99 4.44 -19.89
N PRO A 41 -16.92 5.05 -21.07
CA PRO A 41 -15.68 5.69 -21.55
C PRO A 41 -15.37 7.01 -20.83
N ASN A 42 -16.31 7.51 -20.03
CA ASN A 42 -16.17 8.79 -19.32
C ASN A 42 -15.79 8.64 -17.85
N VAL A 43 -15.81 7.43 -17.31
CA VAL A 43 -15.54 7.14 -15.92
C VAL A 43 -14.21 6.40 -15.80
N PHE A 44 -13.36 6.85 -14.89
CA PHE A 44 -12.10 6.16 -14.62
C PHE A 44 -11.70 6.25 -13.15
N LEU A 45 -10.89 5.29 -12.73
CA LEU A 45 -10.25 5.24 -11.42
C LEU A 45 -8.77 5.55 -11.54
N SER A 46 -8.21 6.12 -10.48
CA SER A 46 -6.76 6.22 -10.28
C SER A 46 -6.38 5.78 -8.88
N CYS A 47 -5.19 5.22 -8.73
CA CYS A 47 -4.60 4.92 -7.43
C CYS A 47 -3.23 5.58 -7.30
N SER A 48 -2.84 5.87 -6.06
CA SER A 48 -1.67 6.67 -5.76
C SER A 48 -0.92 6.19 -4.53
N ALA A 49 0.31 6.68 -4.41
CA ALA A 49 1.12 6.59 -3.22
C ALA A 49 0.52 7.36 -2.02
N ASP A 50 -0.48 8.20 -2.22
CA ASP A 50 -1.18 8.93 -1.16
C ASP A 50 -2.21 8.08 -0.40
N TRP A 51 -2.24 6.76 -0.63
CA TRP A 51 -3.10 5.75 -0.02
C TRP A 51 -4.57 5.85 -0.44
N THR A 52 -4.87 6.65 -1.46
CA THR A 52 -6.24 6.85 -1.92
C THR A 52 -6.48 6.28 -3.31
N ILE A 53 -7.73 5.90 -3.54
CA ILE A 53 -8.28 5.61 -4.85
C ILE A 53 -9.30 6.69 -5.16
N LYS A 54 -9.23 7.26 -6.35
CA LYS A 54 -10.14 8.33 -6.76
C LYS A 54 -10.91 7.96 -7.99
N LEU A 55 -12.20 8.29 -7.97
CA LEU A 55 -13.12 8.15 -9.09
C LEU A 55 -13.30 9.49 -9.78
N TRP A 56 -13.24 9.47 -11.10
CA TRP A 56 -13.27 10.65 -11.96
C TRP A 56 -14.28 10.49 -13.06
N HIS A 57 -14.77 11.63 -13.57
CA HIS A 57 -15.60 11.68 -14.74
C HIS A 57 -15.08 12.75 -15.71
N THR A 58 -14.94 12.40 -16.99
CA THR A 58 -14.28 13.26 -17.99
C THR A 58 -15.09 14.50 -18.38
N THR A 59 -16.41 14.51 -18.21
CA THR A 59 -17.30 15.58 -18.71
C THR A 59 -18.05 16.35 -17.62
N LYS A 60 -18.05 15.92 -16.36
CA LYS A 60 -18.92 16.49 -15.32
C LYS A 60 -18.23 17.54 -14.42
N THR A 61 -17.05 17.97 -14.75
CA THR A 61 -16.29 18.90 -13.92
C THR A 61 -16.21 20.26 -14.58
N GLY A 62 -16.93 21.24 -14.01
CA GLY A 62 -16.86 22.62 -14.45
C GLY A 62 -15.56 23.30 -13.97
N GLY A 63 -14.64 23.55 -14.89
CA GLY A 63 -13.50 24.48 -14.72
C GLY A 63 -12.26 23.94 -14.03
N GLU A 64 -12.33 23.38 -12.85
CA GLU A 64 -11.25 22.62 -12.21
C GLU A 64 -11.71 21.17 -12.06
N GLN A 65 -11.03 20.27 -12.75
CA GLN A 65 -11.42 18.85 -12.76
C GLN A 65 -10.96 18.18 -11.45
N ARG A 66 -11.88 18.14 -10.49
CA ARG A 66 -11.69 17.44 -9.22
C ARG A 66 -12.24 16.01 -9.30
N HIS A 67 -11.74 15.14 -8.43
CA HIS A 67 -12.31 13.81 -8.28
C HIS A 67 -13.76 13.88 -7.79
N MET A 68 -14.56 12.93 -8.22
CA MET A 68 -15.95 12.79 -7.76
C MET A 68 -16.02 12.13 -6.39
N LEU A 69 -15.34 11.00 -6.25
CA LEU A 69 -15.29 10.22 -5.01
C LEU A 69 -13.85 9.88 -4.66
N SER A 70 -13.58 9.76 -3.36
CA SER A 70 -12.30 9.31 -2.83
C SER A 70 -12.53 8.12 -1.90
N PHE A 71 -11.85 7.01 -2.16
CA PHE A 71 -11.93 5.78 -1.37
C PHE A 71 -10.64 5.64 -0.58
N GLN A 72 -10.80 5.50 0.73
CA GLN A 72 -9.69 5.28 1.64
C GLN A 72 -10.21 4.48 2.84
N PRO A 73 -9.75 3.24 3.05
CA PRO A 73 -10.09 2.51 4.27
C PRO A 73 -9.49 3.19 5.50
N SER A 74 -10.18 3.11 6.61
CA SER A 74 -9.79 3.73 7.88
C SER A 74 -8.50 3.19 8.49
N ASP A 75 -8.08 2.00 8.07
CA ASP A 75 -6.94 1.25 8.61
C ASP A 75 -5.80 1.05 7.59
N LEU A 76 -5.78 1.84 6.51
CA LEU A 76 -4.68 1.82 5.54
C LEU A 76 -3.40 2.38 6.14
N SER A 77 -2.32 1.65 5.88
CA SER A 77 -0.96 2.03 6.28
C SER A 77 0.03 2.07 5.13
N ASP A 78 -0.41 1.83 3.87
CA ASP A 78 0.49 1.77 2.73
C ASP A 78 -0.19 2.18 1.41
N HIS A 79 0.61 2.38 0.38
CA HIS A 79 0.18 2.80 -0.94
C HIS A 79 -0.70 1.77 -1.65
N VAL A 80 -1.55 2.25 -2.55
CA VAL A 80 -2.36 1.40 -3.43
C VAL A 80 -1.58 1.12 -4.70
N SER A 81 -1.16 -0.14 -4.88
CA SER A 81 -0.28 -0.55 -5.98
C SER A 81 -1.00 -0.70 -7.31
N ASP A 82 -2.17 -1.32 -7.33
CA ASP A 82 -2.97 -1.49 -8.57
C ASP A 82 -4.47 -1.50 -8.25
N ILE A 83 -5.26 -1.19 -9.29
CA ILE A 83 -6.72 -1.18 -9.27
C ILE A 83 -7.27 -1.81 -10.53
N ARG A 84 -8.39 -2.55 -10.40
CA ARG A 84 -9.09 -3.14 -11.54
C ARG A 84 -10.59 -3.06 -11.36
N TRP A 85 -11.28 -2.71 -12.44
CA TRP A 85 -12.71 -2.82 -12.50
C TRP A 85 -13.16 -4.27 -12.55
N SER A 86 -14.27 -4.57 -11.89
CA SER A 86 -14.93 -5.86 -12.07
C SER A 86 -15.50 -5.94 -13.50
N PRO A 87 -15.31 -7.06 -14.21
CA PRO A 87 -15.94 -7.25 -15.52
C PRO A 87 -17.43 -7.63 -15.44
N TYR A 88 -17.95 -7.85 -14.23
CA TYR A 88 -19.33 -8.34 -14.03
C TYR A 88 -20.29 -7.30 -13.47
N ASP A 89 -19.78 -6.36 -12.71
CA ASP A 89 -20.58 -5.33 -12.05
C ASP A 89 -19.87 -3.99 -12.15
N ALA A 90 -20.56 -3.02 -12.75
CA ALA A 90 -20.04 -1.67 -12.96
C ALA A 90 -19.77 -0.90 -11.65
N ASN A 91 -20.37 -1.30 -10.54
CA ASN A 91 -20.19 -0.68 -9.25
C ASN A 91 -19.05 -1.27 -8.43
N LEU A 92 -18.42 -2.35 -8.91
CA LEU A 92 -17.37 -3.05 -8.18
C LEU A 92 -16.01 -2.84 -8.82
N PHE A 93 -15.02 -2.67 -7.97
CA PHE A 93 -13.61 -2.69 -8.37
C PHE A 93 -12.75 -3.32 -7.27
N GLY A 94 -11.61 -3.85 -7.65
CA GLY A 94 -10.61 -4.40 -6.76
C GLY A 94 -9.40 -3.49 -6.64
N SER A 95 -8.75 -3.51 -5.49
CA SER A 95 -7.45 -2.86 -5.26
C SER A 95 -6.51 -3.78 -4.49
N VAL A 96 -5.23 -3.55 -4.67
CA VAL A 96 -4.16 -4.19 -3.90
C VAL A 96 -3.21 -3.14 -3.36
N THR A 97 -2.68 -3.41 -2.17
CA THR A 97 -1.85 -2.46 -1.44
C THR A 97 -0.47 -3.03 -1.12
N GLY A 98 0.48 -2.15 -0.84
CA GLY A 98 1.84 -2.53 -0.49
C GLY A 98 1.96 -3.30 0.84
N ASP A 99 0.97 -3.19 1.72
CA ASP A 99 0.90 -3.93 2.98
C ASP A 99 0.30 -5.35 2.86
N GLY A 100 0.00 -5.80 1.64
CA GLY A 100 -0.49 -7.16 1.38
C GLY A 100 -2.00 -7.31 1.42
N ARG A 101 -2.77 -6.24 1.28
CA ARG A 101 -4.24 -6.31 1.28
C ARG A 101 -4.81 -6.38 -0.12
N VAL A 102 -5.80 -7.23 -0.27
CA VAL A 102 -6.70 -7.30 -1.43
C VAL A 102 -8.07 -6.81 -0.98
N GLN A 103 -8.58 -5.79 -1.63
CA GLN A 103 -9.85 -5.19 -1.26
C GLN A 103 -10.78 -5.12 -2.46
N ILE A 104 -12.05 -5.44 -2.23
CA ILE A 104 -13.11 -5.29 -3.24
C ILE A 104 -14.08 -4.23 -2.74
N TRP A 105 -14.23 -3.20 -3.53
CA TRP A 105 -14.98 -2.01 -3.24
C TRP A 105 -16.31 -1.98 -3.97
N ASN A 106 -17.29 -1.35 -3.33
CA ASN A 106 -18.54 -0.98 -3.97
C ASN A 106 -18.67 0.55 -3.94
N ILE A 107 -18.88 1.15 -5.11
CA ILE A 107 -18.98 2.60 -5.27
C ILE A 107 -20.06 3.21 -4.38
N THR A 108 -21.19 2.53 -4.22
CA THR A 108 -22.33 3.03 -3.44
C THR A 108 -22.05 3.13 -1.94
N LYS A 109 -21.22 2.22 -1.41
CA LYS A 109 -20.99 2.11 0.04
C LYS A 109 -19.75 2.83 0.54
N MET A 110 -18.87 3.23 -0.36
CA MET A 110 -17.59 3.89 -0.07
C MET A 110 -16.61 3.10 0.82
N ASP A 111 -17.02 1.94 1.31
CA ASP A 111 -16.22 1.04 2.15
C ASP A 111 -15.88 -0.25 1.40
N PRO A 112 -14.75 -0.89 1.71
CA PRO A 112 -14.41 -2.17 1.13
C PRO A 112 -15.41 -3.24 1.59
N GLN A 113 -16.07 -3.90 0.64
CA GLN A 113 -17.02 -4.98 0.93
C GLN A 113 -16.30 -6.25 1.39
N ILE A 114 -15.10 -6.45 0.88
CA ILE A 114 -14.22 -7.56 1.18
C ILE A 114 -12.83 -7.01 1.35
N SER A 115 -12.19 -7.34 2.46
CA SER A 115 -10.78 -7.06 2.71
C SER A 115 -10.10 -8.36 3.15
N LEU A 116 -9.07 -8.75 2.45
CA LEU A 116 -8.26 -9.93 2.72
C LEU A 116 -6.80 -9.50 2.85
N VAL A 117 -6.16 -9.90 3.93
CA VAL A 117 -4.71 -9.78 4.07
C VAL A 117 -4.09 -11.06 3.53
N VAL A 118 -3.24 -10.93 2.54
CA VAL A 118 -2.48 -12.04 1.97
C VAL A 118 -1.19 -12.17 2.79
N GLU A 119 -1.08 -13.28 3.53
CA GLU A 119 0.16 -13.60 4.21
C GLU A 119 1.13 -14.25 3.22
N PRO A 120 2.41 -13.84 3.21
CA PRO A 120 3.39 -14.44 2.31
C PRO A 120 3.67 -15.89 2.70
N ASP A 121 3.68 -16.78 1.72
CA ASP A 121 4.11 -18.17 1.88
C ASP A 121 5.64 -18.22 1.81
N PHE A 122 6.29 -18.08 2.95
CA PHE A 122 7.74 -18.26 3.03
C PHE A 122 8.13 -19.74 2.88
N THR A 123 9.14 -19.99 2.08
CA THR A 123 9.79 -21.31 2.03
C THR A 123 10.47 -21.62 3.37
N GLU A 124 10.69 -22.91 3.67
CA GLU A 124 11.36 -23.34 4.91
C GLU A 124 12.74 -22.67 5.08
N GLU A 125 13.45 -22.49 3.97
CA GLU A 125 14.76 -21.81 3.96
C GLU A 125 14.66 -20.31 4.30
N GLU A 126 13.65 -19.62 3.77
CA GLU A 126 13.38 -18.21 4.04
C GLU A 126 12.94 -18.00 5.48
N GLN A 127 12.03 -18.85 5.98
CA GLN A 127 11.62 -18.83 7.38
C GLN A 127 12.82 -19.03 8.31
N ALA A 128 13.72 -19.97 7.99
CA ALA A 128 14.93 -20.18 8.77
C ALA A 128 15.88 -18.96 8.73
N ARG A 129 16.02 -18.30 7.57
CA ARG A 129 16.83 -17.08 7.43
C ARG A 129 16.26 -15.91 8.23
N PHE A 130 14.96 -15.66 8.15
CA PHE A 130 14.31 -14.59 8.92
C PHE A 130 14.40 -14.85 10.42
N LYS A 131 14.17 -16.10 10.84
CA LYS A 131 14.29 -16.49 12.23
C LYS A 131 15.72 -16.32 12.75
N ALA A 132 16.72 -16.75 11.98
CA ALA A 132 18.13 -16.58 12.35
C ALA A 132 18.52 -15.10 12.50
N ALA A 133 18.01 -14.24 11.60
CA ALA A 133 18.23 -12.80 11.68
C ALA A 133 17.52 -12.16 12.89
N ASP A 134 16.29 -12.56 13.19
CA ASP A 134 15.58 -12.13 14.41
C ASP A 134 16.33 -12.55 15.68
N ASP A 135 16.78 -13.82 15.74
CA ASP A 135 17.54 -14.37 16.88
C ASP A 135 18.88 -13.63 17.08
N GLU A 136 19.57 -13.26 15.99
CA GLU A 136 20.80 -12.48 16.02
C GLU A 136 20.57 -11.07 16.57
N ILE A 137 19.54 -10.38 16.09
CA ILE A 137 19.16 -9.04 16.56
C ILE A 137 18.78 -9.10 18.04
N GLU A 138 18.02 -10.11 18.46
CA GLU A 138 17.65 -10.28 19.88
C GLU A 138 18.85 -10.56 20.77
N ALA A 139 19.80 -11.37 20.29
CA ALA A 139 21.06 -11.61 21.02
C ALA A 139 21.90 -10.34 21.19
N GLN A 140 21.98 -9.50 20.13
CA GLN A 140 22.67 -8.21 20.18
C GLN A 140 21.98 -7.24 21.15
N LYS A 141 20.65 -7.19 21.19
CA LYS A 141 19.89 -6.39 22.16
C LYS A 141 20.19 -6.83 23.60
N LYS A 142 20.15 -8.13 23.86
CA LYS A 142 20.45 -8.68 25.18
C LYS A 142 21.88 -8.33 25.59
N ALA A 143 22.86 -8.51 24.72
CA ALA A 143 24.24 -8.17 24.97
C ALA A 143 24.45 -6.66 25.26
N LYS A 144 23.72 -5.79 24.54
CA LYS A 144 23.76 -4.34 24.77
C LYS A 144 23.21 -3.97 26.16
N ILE A 145 22.06 -4.53 26.53
CA ILE A 145 21.45 -4.32 27.87
C ILE A 145 22.35 -4.81 28.97
N GLU A 146 23.02 -5.95 28.81
CA GLU A 146 23.92 -6.52 29.80
C GLU A 146 25.17 -5.65 30.00
N ARG A 147 25.75 -5.14 28.88
CA ARG A 147 26.84 -4.17 28.92
C ARG A 147 26.45 -2.86 29.61
N GLU A 148 25.26 -2.35 29.37
CA GLU A 148 24.74 -1.15 30.04
C GLU A 148 24.53 -1.39 31.54
N LYS A 149 24.06 -2.56 31.94
CA LYS A 149 23.93 -2.95 33.35
C LYS A 149 25.31 -3.04 34.04
N GLU A 150 26.29 -3.69 33.39
CA GLU A 150 27.65 -3.76 33.88
C GLU A 150 28.36 -2.40 33.95
N ALA A 151 28.05 -1.52 32.97
CA ALA A 151 28.59 -0.16 32.95
C ALA A 151 28.02 0.71 34.08
N ASN A 152 26.77 0.48 34.48
CA ASN A 152 26.06 1.22 35.53
C ASN A 152 26.19 0.57 36.92
N ASP A 153 26.85 -0.58 37.03
CA ASP A 153 27.12 -1.21 38.33
C ASP A 153 28.08 -0.34 39.15
N PRO A 154 27.68 0.14 40.34
CA PRO A 154 28.51 0.99 41.19
C PRO A 154 29.83 0.32 41.59
N LEU A 155 29.84 -1.01 41.79
CA LEU A 155 31.03 -1.79 42.13
C LEU A 155 32.00 -1.89 40.93
N ALA A 156 31.49 -2.08 39.73
CA ALA A 156 32.28 -2.09 38.51
C ALA A 156 32.88 -0.70 38.21
N MET A 157 32.14 0.37 38.44
CA MET A 157 32.64 1.76 38.33
C MET A 157 33.76 2.03 39.32
N LEU A 158 33.61 1.62 40.60
CA LEU A 158 34.64 1.78 41.63
C LEU A 158 35.91 0.99 41.28
N ALA A 159 35.75 -0.24 40.79
CA ALA A 159 36.87 -1.09 40.37
C ALA A 159 37.63 -0.49 39.17
N ARG A 160 36.91 0.08 38.15
CA ARG A 160 37.51 0.81 37.01
C ARG A 160 38.27 2.07 37.49
N GLN A 161 37.72 2.79 38.46
CA GLN A 161 38.36 3.98 39.06
C GLN A 161 39.62 3.63 39.82
N MET A 162 39.61 2.53 40.59
CA MET A 162 40.82 2.03 41.29
C MET A 162 41.91 1.56 40.32
N ARG A 163 41.56 0.88 39.22
CA ARG A 163 42.53 0.47 38.19
C ARG A 163 43.14 1.65 37.44
N ARG A 164 42.36 2.70 37.17
CA ARG A 164 42.87 3.95 36.58
C ARG A 164 43.89 4.65 37.47
N ASN A 165 43.69 4.63 38.78
CA ASN A 165 44.60 5.25 39.74
C ASN A 165 45.89 4.44 39.93
N GLN A 166 45.89 3.13 39.65
CA GLN A 166 47.08 2.27 39.81
C GLN A 166 47.98 2.20 38.57
N ASN A 167 47.45 2.38 37.38
CA ASN A 167 48.18 2.10 36.13
C ASN A 167 48.64 3.33 35.32
N GLY A 168 48.54 4.54 35.86
CA GLY A 168 49.01 5.73 35.11
C GLY A 168 48.27 5.91 33.78
N ALA A 169 48.45 7.05 33.16
CA ALA A 169 47.70 7.51 31.98
C ALA A 169 47.85 6.68 30.66
N ASP A 170 48.60 5.57 30.65
CA ASP A 170 48.90 4.78 29.45
C ASP A 170 48.09 3.47 29.37
N ALA A 171 47.04 3.31 30.13
CA ALA A 171 46.23 2.10 30.10
C ALA A 171 45.01 2.23 29.19
N VAL A 172 45.17 1.63 28.05
CA VAL A 172 44.11 0.92 27.28
C VAL A 172 43.04 1.82 26.65
N GLU A 173 43.27 2.16 25.39
CA GLU A 173 42.20 2.14 24.40
C GLU A 173 41.56 0.73 24.44
N GLU A 174 40.56 0.53 25.31
CA GLU A 174 39.61 -0.56 25.15
C GLU A 174 39.08 -0.42 23.71
N ALA A 175 39.46 -1.34 22.86
CA ALA A 175 38.97 -1.40 21.46
C ALA A 175 37.46 -1.29 21.53
N LYS A 176 36.93 -0.12 21.16
CA LYS A 176 35.51 0.07 20.91
C LYS A 176 35.15 -0.91 19.79
N GLN A 177 34.58 -2.05 20.18
CA GLN A 177 33.91 -2.89 19.18
C GLN A 177 32.88 -2.00 18.50
N PRO A 178 32.80 -2.05 17.16
CA PRO A 178 31.85 -1.23 16.44
C PRO A 178 30.45 -1.49 17.01
N ASP A 179 29.77 -0.42 17.42
CA ASP A 179 28.39 -0.50 17.87
C ASP A 179 27.57 -1.08 16.71
N PHE A 180 27.02 -2.26 16.93
CA PHE A 180 26.12 -2.87 15.94
C PHE A 180 24.85 -2.01 15.86
N ASP A 181 24.55 -1.52 14.67
CA ASP A 181 23.35 -0.72 14.40
C ASP A 181 22.12 -1.62 14.43
N ILE A 182 21.59 -1.82 15.64
CA ILE A 182 20.41 -2.68 15.87
C ILE A 182 19.20 -2.10 15.14
N GLU A 183 18.97 -0.79 15.23
CA GLU A 183 17.82 -0.13 14.61
C GLU A 183 17.89 -0.26 13.08
N GLY A 184 19.06 -0.07 12.50
CA GLY A 184 19.26 -0.25 11.06
C GLY A 184 19.11 -1.70 10.62
N ALA A 185 19.49 -2.68 11.44
CA ALA A 185 19.30 -4.10 11.15
C ALA A 185 17.82 -4.50 11.22
N GLU A 186 17.10 -4.03 12.23
CA GLU A 186 15.65 -4.24 12.36
C GLU A 186 14.88 -3.63 11.19
N ALA A 187 15.17 -2.39 10.84
CA ALA A 187 14.55 -1.71 9.71
C ALA A 187 14.80 -2.45 8.38
N LYS A 188 16.01 -2.99 8.17
CA LYS A 188 16.32 -3.80 6.98
C LYS A 188 15.55 -5.11 6.95
N LEU A 189 15.45 -5.79 8.09
CA LEU A 189 14.73 -7.05 8.20
C LEU A 189 13.22 -6.85 8.02
N GLU A 190 12.66 -5.81 8.62
CA GLU A 190 11.26 -5.46 8.45
C GLU A 190 10.96 -5.07 7.00
N LYS A 191 11.83 -4.29 6.38
CA LYS A 191 11.71 -3.94 4.96
C LYS A 191 11.76 -5.17 4.07
N ALA A 192 12.63 -6.15 4.37
CA ALA A 192 12.68 -7.42 3.65
C ALA A 192 11.39 -8.22 3.81
N LYS A 193 10.88 -8.36 5.04
CA LYS A 193 9.59 -9.04 5.32
C LYS A 193 8.41 -8.36 4.62
N ASN A 194 8.40 -7.03 4.58
CA ASN A 194 7.35 -6.25 3.92
C ASN A 194 7.40 -6.38 2.40
N LEU A 195 8.58 -6.57 1.80
CA LEU A 195 8.70 -6.82 0.37
C LEU A 195 7.94 -8.08 -0.06
N TYR A 196 7.99 -9.14 0.75
CA TYR A 196 7.25 -10.39 0.49
C TYR A 196 5.73 -10.23 0.67
N LYS A 197 5.29 -9.27 1.48
CA LYS A 197 3.86 -8.96 1.66
C LYS A 197 3.30 -8.07 0.55
N SER A 198 4.16 -7.28 -0.10
CA SER A 198 3.72 -6.26 -1.04
C SER A 198 3.05 -6.87 -2.27
N LEU A 199 1.81 -6.47 -2.52
CA LEU A 199 1.07 -6.87 -3.70
C LEU A 199 1.26 -5.82 -4.80
N THR A 200 1.48 -6.31 -6.02
CA THR A 200 1.87 -5.45 -7.16
C THR A 200 0.79 -5.32 -8.20
N CYS A 201 -0.03 -6.34 -8.40
CA CYS A 201 -1.07 -6.32 -9.41
C CYS A 201 -2.30 -7.13 -9.01
N VAL A 202 -3.44 -6.76 -9.57
CA VAL A 202 -4.72 -7.45 -9.39
C VAL A 202 -5.42 -7.60 -10.74
N GLU A 203 -6.06 -8.75 -10.95
CA GLU A 203 -6.86 -8.99 -12.16
C GLU A 203 -8.09 -9.83 -11.82
N PHE A 204 -9.23 -9.54 -12.46
CA PHE A 204 -10.43 -10.34 -12.36
C PHE A 204 -10.48 -11.37 -13.49
N SER A 205 -10.92 -12.58 -13.19
CA SER A 205 -11.21 -13.55 -14.23
C SER A 205 -12.46 -13.12 -15.01
N GLY A 206 -12.45 -13.24 -16.33
CA GLY A 206 -13.61 -12.90 -17.17
C GLY A 206 -14.80 -13.87 -17.08
N ASN A 207 -14.62 -15.07 -16.51
CA ASN A 207 -15.64 -16.15 -16.60
C ASN A 207 -16.01 -16.76 -15.23
N ALA A 208 -15.36 -16.34 -14.15
CA ALA A 208 -15.57 -16.90 -12.82
C ALA A 208 -15.30 -15.84 -11.74
N PRO A 209 -15.95 -15.92 -10.58
CA PRO A 209 -15.73 -15.00 -9.47
C PRO A 209 -14.36 -15.25 -8.81
N ILE A 210 -13.31 -15.08 -9.58
CA ILE A 210 -11.92 -15.30 -9.18
C ILE A 210 -11.14 -13.99 -9.38
N VAL A 211 -10.35 -13.66 -8.38
CA VAL A 211 -9.37 -12.57 -8.42
C VAL A 211 -7.99 -13.19 -8.36
N VAL A 212 -7.14 -12.77 -9.28
CA VAL A 212 -5.73 -13.15 -9.35
C VAL A 212 -4.89 -11.98 -8.87
N VAL A 213 -3.95 -12.25 -7.99
CA VAL A 213 -3.11 -11.23 -7.36
C VAL A 213 -1.65 -11.64 -7.50
N GLY A 214 -0.82 -10.72 -7.94
CA GLY A 214 0.62 -10.89 -7.97
C GLY A 214 1.29 -10.18 -6.80
N SER A 215 2.28 -10.83 -6.21
CA SER A 215 3.11 -10.29 -5.14
C SER A 215 4.49 -9.88 -5.64
N ALA A 216 5.17 -9.00 -4.91
CA ALA A 216 6.52 -8.54 -5.23
C ALA A 216 7.60 -9.63 -5.12
N ASP A 217 7.32 -10.71 -4.39
CA ASP A 217 8.17 -11.90 -4.29
C ASP A 217 8.10 -12.81 -5.54
N GLY A 218 7.21 -12.51 -6.49
CA GLY A 218 6.98 -13.29 -7.71
C GLY A 218 5.92 -14.38 -7.55
N THR A 219 5.26 -14.50 -6.41
CA THR A 219 4.14 -15.43 -6.23
C THR A 219 2.85 -14.90 -6.85
N VAL A 220 1.98 -15.79 -7.26
CA VAL A 220 0.66 -15.48 -7.81
C VAL A 220 -0.41 -16.23 -7.05
N GLY A 221 -1.27 -15.48 -6.36
CA GLY A 221 -2.41 -16.01 -5.62
C GLY A 221 -3.69 -15.97 -6.46
N CYS A 222 -4.50 -17.02 -6.38
CA CYS A 222 -5.82 -17.09 -7.01
C CYS A 222 -6.89 -17.26 -5.93
N TYR A 223 -7.77 -16.28 -5.80
CA TYR A 223 -8.78 -16.23 -4.75
C TYR A 223 -10.18 -16.29 -5.33
N ARG A 224 -10.99 -17.22 -4.87
CA ARG A 224 -12.41 -17.26 -5.21
C ARG A 224 -13.18 -16.33 -4.27
N VAL A 225 -13.84 -15.34 -4.84
CA VAL A 225 -14.64 -14.37 -4.10
C VAL A 225 -16.06 -14.90 -3.92
N LYS A 226 -16.48 -15.08 -2.66
CA LYS A 226 -17.85 -15.47 -2.34
C LYS A 226 -18.75 -14.23 -2.29
N GLY A 227 -19.93 -14.32 -2.90
CA GLY A 227 -20.86 -13.18 -2.96
C GLY A 227 -20.58 -12.20 -4.10
N LEU A 228 -19.63 -12.51 -4.98
CA LEU A 228 -19.47 -11.82 -6.25
C LEU A 228 -20.34 -12.53 -7.27
N ASP A 229 -21.56 -12.04 -7.45
CA ASP A 229 -22.50 -12.60 -8.40
C ASP A 229 -22.19 -12.04 -9.81
N ILE A 230 -22.14 -12.95 -10.77
CA ILE A 230 -22.06 -12.58 -12.18
C ILE A 230 -23.47 -12.15 -12.59
N LEU A 231 -23.70 -10.85 -12.66
CA LEU A 231 -24.99 -10.31 -13.04
C LEU A 231 -25.15 -10.38 -14.55
N PRO A 232 -26.20 -11.05 -15.05
CA PRO A 232 -26.47 -11.14 -16.49
C PRO A 232 -27.17 -9.87 -16.99
N LEU A 233 -26.56 -8.70 -16.74
CA LEU A 233 -27.05 -7.40 -17.15
C LEU A 233 -26.38 -6.98 -18.46
N SER A 234 -27.12 -6.27 -19.28
CA SER A 234 -26.56 -5.65 -20.49
C SER A 234 -25.63 -4.47 -20.13
N ASP A 235 -24.73 -4.10 -21.04
CA ASP A 235 -23.80 -2.97 -20.85
C ASP A 235 -24.55 -1.66 -20.57
N GLN A 236 -25.74 -1.46 -21.15
CA GLN A 236 -26.56 -0.28 -20.90
C GLN A 236 -27.15 -0.25 -19.47
N GLU A 237 -27.59 -1.39 -18.98
CA GLU A 237 -28.07 -1.51 -17.59
C GLU A 237 -26.93 -1.32 -16.59
N GLN A 238 -25.74 -1.85 -16.90
CA GLN A 238 -24.54 -1.64 -16.10
C GLN A 238 -24.15 -0.17 -16.06
N LEU A 239 -24.18 0.51 -17.21
CA LEU A 239 -23.90 1.95 -17.27
C LEU A 239 -24.91 2.76 -16.44
N ALA A 240 -26.21 2.49 -16.57
CA ALA A 240 -27.25 3.17 -15.81
C ALA A 240 -27.08 2.96 -14.30
N ARG A 241 -26.72 1.75 -13.87
CA ARG A 241 -26.41 1.45 -12.45
C ARG A 241 -25.19 2.24 -11.97
N LEU A 242 -24.11 2.29 -12.76
CA LEU A 242 -22.92 3.06 -12.43
C LEU A 242 -23.24 4.53 -12.20
N GLU A 243 -23.97 5.14 -13.14
CA GLU A 243 -24.36 6.54 -13.07
C GLU A 243 -25.26 6.82 -11.84
N THR A 244 -26.23 5.96 -11.58
CA THR A 244 -27.09 6.09 -10.39
C THR A 244 -26.27 5.99 -9.10
N SER A 245 -25.41 4.98 -8.98
CA SER A 245 -24.57 4.77 -7.79
C SER A 245 -23.58 5.92 -7.56
N MET A 246 -23.03 6.51 -8.61
CA MET A 246 -22.19 7.69 -8.50
C MET A 246 -22.95 8.91 -7.99
N PHE A 247 -24.21 9.12 -8.42
CA PHE A 247 -25.05 10.20 -7.93
C PHE A 247 -25.45 10.00 -6.46
N ASP A 248 -25.85 8.78 -6.10
CA ASP A 248 -26.23 8.45 -4.72
C ASP A 248 -25.05 8.66 -3.76
N ALA A 249 -23.85 8.20 -4.14
CA ALA A 249 -22.65 8.39 -3.33
C ALA A 249 -22.24 9.86 -3.19
N LEU A 250 -22.43 10.68 -4.22
CA LEU A 250 -22.18 12.12 -4.15
C LEU A 250 -23.17 12.82 -3.20
N SER A 251 -24.46 12.46 -3.26
CA SER A 251 -25.47 13.04 -2.38
C SER A 251 -25.21 12.73 -0.90
N MET A 252 -24.72 11.53 -0.58
CA MET A 252 -24.35 11.16 0.78
C MET A 252 -23.14 11.94 1.33
N ASN A 253 -22.21 12.35 0.46
CA ASN A 253 -21.07 13.14 0.88
C ASN A 253 -21.41 14.62 1.14
N ASP A 254 -22.38 15.18 0.43
CA ASP A 254 -22.80 16.58 0.63
C ASP A 254 -23.58 16.77 1.94
N ASP A 255 -24.31 15.77 2.42
CA ASP A 255 -25.04 15.80 3.69
C ASP A 255 -24.13 15.64 4.93
N GLY A 256 -22.87 15.22 4.75
CA GLY A 256 -21.89 15.03 5.83
C GLY A 256 -21.06 16.25 6.20
N VAL A 257 -21.21 17.36 5.48
CA VAL A 257 -20.46 18.62 5.70
C VAL A 257 -21.43 19.71 6.19
N GLN A 258 -22.03 19.51 7.35
CA GLN A 258 -22.72 20.56 8.13
C GLN A 258 -22.12 20.68 9.53
#